data_7fb5d5439a51e26b050a10d41ee938cb
#
_entry.id   7fb5d5439a51e26b050a10d41ee938cb
#
_cell.length_a   1.000
_cell.length_b   1.000
_cell.length_c   1.000
_cell.angle_alpha   90.00
_cell.angle_beta   90.00
_cell.angle_gamma   90.00
#
_symmetry.space_group_name_H-M   'P 1'
#
loop_
_entity.id
_entity.type
_entity.pdbx_description
1 polymer ?
#
loop_
_entity_poly.entity_id
_entity_poly.type
_entity_poly.pdbx_seq_one_letter_code
_entity_poly.pdbx_strand_id
1 'polypeptide(L)'
;IEVGIARAAFQLVLDYSRDREQFGRPIFSNQGISFPLASMATSIEAARLMVWRACDLIDKEEDFTQASSMAKMYASEVAQNVTTGAIDIIGAAAYDTGHIANVYFRDAKVCGIVGGTNNIQKMIISSLL
;
A
#
# COMPACT_ATOMS: atom_id res chain seq x y z
N ILE A 1 -0.84 8.06 -6.55
CA ILE A 1 0.10 8.34 -5.43
C ILE A 1 0.19 7.10 -4.54
N GLU A 2 -0.90 6.63 -3.92
CA GLU A 2 -0.96 5.58 -2.91
C GLU A 2 -0.33 4.26 -3.36
N VAL A 3 -0.69 3.78 -4.55
CA VAL A 3 -0.11 2.58 -5.15
C VAL A 3 1.41 2.74 -5.39
N GLY A 4 1.86 3.97 -5.70
CA GLY A 4 3.29 4.28 -5.85
C GLY A 4 4.05 4.15 -4.52
N ILE A 5 3.51 4.71 -3.44
CA ILE A 5 4.08 4.61 -2.09
C ILE A 5 4.14 3.14 -1.64
N ALA A 6 3.02 2.41 -1.81
CA ALA A 6 2.96 0.98 -1.47
C ALA A 6 4.02 0.16 -2.23
N ARG A 7 4.17 0.38 -3.55
CA ARG A 7 5.20 -0.29 -4.36
C ARG A 7 6.62 0.02 -3.90
N ALA A 8 6.90 1.29 -3.61
CA ALA A 8 8.24 1.71 -3.16
C ALA A 8 8.60 1.06 -1.82
N ALA A 9 7.67 1.07 -0.86
CA ALA A 9 7.86 0.41 0.44
C ALA A 9 8.00 -1.10 0.30
N PHE A 10 7.18 -1.73 -0.55
CA PHE A 10 7.27 -3.17 -0.84
C PHE A 10 8.62 -3.55 -1.44
N GLN A 11 9.10 -2.81 -2.46
CA GLN A 11 10.40 -3.09 -3.08
C GLN A 11 11.54 -2.96 -2.07
N LEU A 12 11.52 -1.89 -1.27
CA LEU A 12 12.51 -1.67 -0.21
C LEU A 12 12.58 -2.86 0.75
N VAL A 13 11.45 -3.32 1.27
CA VAL A 13 11.43 -4.41 2.26
C VAL A 13 11.71 -5.76 1.62
N LEU A 14 11.34 -5.97 0.36
CA LEU A 14 11.65 -7.19 -0.40
C LEU A 14 13.17 -7.33 -0.57
N ASP A 15 13.84 -6.26 -1.01
CA ASP A 15 15.30 -6.26 -1.20
C ASP A 15 16.00 -6.45 0.16
N TYR A 16 15.60 -5.68 1.18
CA TYR A 16 16.11 -5.87 2.53
C TYR A 16 15.97 -7.32 3.03
N SER A 17 14.83 -7.96 2.81
CA SER A 17 14.57 -9.31 3.29
C SER A 17 15.41 -10.38 2.59
N ARG A 18 15.85 -10.11 1.35
CA ARG A 18 16.74 -10.98 0.57
C ARG A 18 18.20 -10.83 0.95
N ASP A 19 18.59 -9.61 1.35
CA ASP A 19 19.98 -9.28 1.70
C ASP A 19 20.28 -9.52 3.19
N ARG A 20 19.29 -9.29 4.06
CA ARG A 20 19.44 -9.45 5.51
C ARG A 20 19.46 -10.91 5.90
N GLU A 21 20.56 -11.33 6.53
CA GLU A 21 20.71 -12.68 7.05
C GLU A 21 20.49 -12.77 8.56
N GLN A 22 19.79 -13.81 8.98
CA GLN A 22 19.68 -14.27 10.36
C GLN A 22 19.65 -15.80 10.39
N PHE A 23 20.25 -16.40 11.41
CA PHE A 23 20.35 -17.86 11.52
C PHE A 23 20.99 -18.54 10.30
N GLY A 24 21.98 -17.86 9.68
CA GLY A 24 22.77 -18.37 8.56
C GLY A 24 22.07 -18.37 7.20
N ARG A 25 20.96 -17.63 7.05
CA ARG A 25 20.23 -17.53 5.76
C ARG A 25 19.48 -16.20 5.66
N PRO A 26 19.12 -15.75 4.43
CA PRO A 26 18.26 -14.60 4.23
C PRO A 26 16.93 -14.73 4.99
N ILE A 27 16.47 -13.64 5.61
CA ILE A 27 15.21 -13.66 6.39
C ILE A 27 14.00 -13.95 5.52
N PHE A 28 14.06 -13.67 4.22
CA PHE A 28 13.03 -14.01 3.23
C PHE A 28 12.68 -15.51 3.22
N SER A 29 13.63 -16.39 3.56
CA SER A 29 13.41 -17.84 3.61
C SER A 29 12.44 -18.27 4.71
N ASN A 30 12.11 -17.39 5.65
CA ASN A 30 11.16 -17.67 6.72
C ASN A 30 9.73 -17.32 6.26
N GLN A 31 8.78 -18.23 6.47
CA GLN A 31 7.36 -18.01 6.11
C GLN A 31 6.75 -16.80 6.84
N GLY A 32 7.20 -16.51 8.08
CA GLY A 32 6.81 -15.31 8.81
C GLY A 32 7.19 -13.98 8.11
N ILE A 33 8.08 -14.02 7.12
CA ILE A 33 8.48 -12.88 6.29
C ILE A 33 7.90 -13.00 4.88
N SER A 34 8.06 -14.15 4.23
CA SER A 34 7.65 -14.34 2.84
C SER A 34 6.13 -14.30 2.63
N PHE A 35 5.33 -14.79 3.59
CA PHE A 35 3.87 -14.76 3.48
C PHE A 35 3.29 -13.33 3.60
N PRO A 36 3.68 -12.50 4.57
CA PRO A 36 3.33 -11.08 4.56
C PRO A 36 3.70 -10.38 3.25
N LEU A 37 4.91 -10.63 2.71
CA LEU A 37 5.32 -10.05 1.43
C LEU A 37 4.44 -10.50 0.26
N ALA A 38 4.04 -11.76 0.20
CA ALA A 38 3.10 -12.25 -0.82
C ALA A 38 1.73 -11.57 -0.70
N SER A 39 1.23 -11.36 0.52
CA SER A 39 -0.02 -10.63 0.78
C SER A 39 0.07 -9.16 0.36
N MET A 40 1.19 -8.49 0.65
CA MET A 40 1.45 -7.11 0.21
C MET A 40 1.44 -7.00 -1.31
N ALA A 41 2.16 -7.90 -2.01
CA ALA A 41 2.21 -7.91 -3.47
C ALA A 41 0.81 -8.05 -4.08
N THR A 42 -0.01 -8.98 -3.55
CA THR A 42 -1.38 -9.21 -3.99
C THR A 42 -2.26 -7.99 -3.78
N SER A 43 -2.17 -7.34 -2.60
CA SER A 43 -2.98 -6.16 -2.28
C SER A 43 -2.61 -4.95 -3.16
N ILE A 44 -1.32 -4.76 -3.45
CA ILE A 44 -0.84 -3.70 -4.34
C ILE A 44 -1.39 -3.92 -5.76
N GLU A 45 -1.38 -5.16 -6.26
CA GLU A 45 -1.93 -5.47 -7.58
C GLU A 45 -3.43 -5.21 -7.65
N ALA A 46 -4.18 -5.64 -6.63
CA ALA A 46 -5.61 -5.38 -6.54
C ALA A 46 -5.92 -3.87 -6.52
N ALA A 47 -5.18 -3.09 -5.73
CA ALA A 47 -5.33 -1.63 -5.68
C ALA A 47 -5.03 -0.99 -7.04
N ARG A 48 -3.98 -1.45 -7.73
CA ARG A 48 -3.62 -0.95 -9.07
C ARG A 48 -4.72 -1.22 -10.09
N LEU A 49 -5.29 -2.41 -10.11
CA LEU A 49 -6.39 -2.77 -11.00
C LEU A 49 -7.64 -1.93 -10.75
N MET A 50 -7.96 -1.62 -9.49
CA MET A 50 -9.06 -0.72 -9.16
C MET A 50 -8.82 0.70 -9.68
N VAL A 51 -7.60 1.22 -9.55
CA VAL A 51 -7.23 2.53 -10.12
C VAL A 51 -7.35 2.51 -11.64
N TRP A 52 -6.86 1.48 -12.31
CA TRP A 52 -6.95 1.36 -13.76
C TRP A 52 -8.40 1.27 -14.24
N ARG A 53 -9.26 0.54 -13.50
CA ARG A 53 -10.70 0.53 -13.81
C ARG A 53 -11.31 1.92 -13.75
N ALA A 54 -10.99 2.71 -12.73
CA ALA A 54 -11.50 4.08 -12.62
C ALA A 54 -11.00 4.96 -13.77
N CYS A 55 -9.73 4.84 -14.17
CA CYS A 55 -9.16 5.55 -15.31
C CYS A 55 -9.84 5.12 -16.63
N ASP A 56 -10.06 3.83 -16.85
CA ASP A 56 -10.73 3.31 -18.05
C ASP A 56 -12.16 3.87 -18.21
N LEU A 57 -12.90 3.99 -17.10
CA LEU A 57 -14.24 4.62 -17.11
C LEU A 57 -14.15 6.11 -17.47
N ILE A 58 -13.15 6.83 -16.95
CA ILE A 58 -12.91 8.24 -17.31
C ILE A 58 -12.62 8.37 -18.81
N ASP A 59 -11.74 7.53 -19.34
CA ASP A 59 -11.34 7.55 -20.74
C ASP A 59 -12.50 7.22 -21.71
N LYS A 60 -13.49 6.45 -21.22
CA LYS A 60 -14.73 6.10 -21.93
C LYS A 60 -15.87 7.10 -21.74
N GLU A 61 -15.64 8.17 -20.97
CA GLU A 61 -16.66 9.15 -20.59
C GLU A 61 -17.88 8.53 -19.87
N GLU A 62 -17.65 7.42 -19.14
CA GLU A 62 -18.65 6.74 -18.31
C GLU A 62 -18.62 7.25 -16.85
N ASP A 63 -19.67 6.94 -16.07
CA ASP A 63 -19.69 7.29 -14.64
C ASP A 63 -18.63 6.51 -13.86
N PHE A 64 -17.65 7.22 -13.33
CA PHE A 64 -16.53 6.69 -12.56
C PHE A 64 -16.64 6.96 -11.05
N THR A 65 -17.72 7.58 -10.58
CA THR A 65 -17.86 8.07 -9.20
C THR A 65 -17.65 6.95 -8.17
N GLN A 66 -18.35 5.83 -8.35
CA GLN A 66 -18.22 4.68 -7.45
C GLN A 66 -16.83 4.03 -7.54
N ALA A 67 -16.35 3.81 -8.77
CA ALA A 67 -15.06 3.16 -9.00
C ALA A 67 -13.88 3.97 -8.45
N SER A 68 -13.88 5.30 -8.64
CA SER A 68 -12.83 6.18 -8.11
C SER A 68 -12.84 6.25 -6.58
N SER A 69 -14.03 6.30 -5.98
CA SER A 69 -14.18 6.29 -4.51
C SER A 69 -13.68 4.99 -3.90
N MET A 70 -14.03 3.84 -4.50
CA MET A 70 -13.53 2.53 -4.10
C MET A 70 -12.01 2.43 -4.26
N ALA A 71 -11.48 2.85 -5.40
CA ALA A 71 -10.05 2.82 -5.70
C ALA A 71 -9.26 3.68 -4.71
N LYS A 72 -9.71 4.90 -4.44
CA LYS A 72 -9.06 5.81 -3.48
C LYS A 72 -9.05 5.23 -2.06
N MET A 73 -10.18 4.75 -1.59
CA MET A 73 -10.30 4.15 -0.26
C MET A 73 -9.37 2.95 -0.11
N TYR A 74 -9.49 1.98 -1.01
CA TYR A 74 -8.72 0.75 -0.94
C TYR A 74 -7.21 0.98 -1.13
N ALA A 75 -6.80 1.81 -2.08
CA ALA A 75 -5.39 2.10 -2.31
C ALA A 75 -4.72 2.77 -1.10
N SER A 76 -5.41 3.68 -0.41
CA SER A 76 -4.88 4.31 0.80
C SER A 76 -4.76 3.32 1.98
N GLU A 77 -5.69 2.38 2.14
CA GLU A 77 -5.60 1.32 3.13
C GLU A 77 -4.45 0.36 2.83
N VAL A 78 -4.27 -0.02 1.56
CA VAL A 78 -3.15 -0.85 1.11
C VAL A 78 -1.82 -0.15 1.37
N ALA A 79 -1.70 1.14 1.06
CA ALA A 79 -0.48 1.90 1.31
C ALA A 79 -0.12 1.91 2.80
N GLN A 80 -1.08 2.14 3.70
CA GLN A 80 -0.86 2.09 5.14
C GLN A 80 -0.44 0.70 5.61
N ASN A 81 -1.11 -0.35 5.16
CA ASN A 81 -0.81 -1.71 5.57
C ASN A 81 0.58 -2.16 5.10
N VAL A 82 0.93 -1.87 3.84
CA VAL A 82 2.22 -2.24 3.25
C VAL A 82 3.37 -1.48 3.94
N THR A 83 3.21 -0.19 4.17
CA THR A 83 4.27 0.61 4.83
C THR A 83 4.43 0.24 6.29
N THR A 84 3.36 -0.10 7.01
CA THR A 84 3.43 -0.64 8.37
C THR A 84 4.19 -1.97 8.38
N GLY A 85 3.79 -2.91 7.54
CA GLY A 85 4.47 -4.21 7.47
C GLY A 85 5.93 -4.12 7.01
N ALA A 86 6.28 -3.12 6.19
CA ALA A 86 7.67 -2.85 5.82
C ALA A 86 8.51 -2.44 7.05
N ILE A 87 7.96 -1.57 7.92
CA ILE A 87 8.61 -1.20 9.18
C ILE A 87 8.75 -2.41 10.10
N ASP A 88 7.70 -3.24 10.22
CA ASP A 88 7.72 -4.42 11.07
C ASP A 88 8.82 -5.42 10.66
N ILE A 89 9.01 -5.61 9.35
CA ILE A 89 10.04 -6.53 8.82
C ILE A 89 11.44 -5.95 8.95
N ILE A 90 11.63 -4.66 8.65
CA ILE A 90 12.95 -3.99 8.76
C ILE A 90 13.32 -3.80 10.24
N GLY A 91 12.33 -3.55 11.09
CA GLY A 91 12.52 -3.38 12.52
C GLY A 91 13.03 -2.00 12.91
N ALA A 92 13.81 -1.93 14.00
CA ALA A 92 14.23 -0.68 14.63
C ALA A 92 14.92 0.32 13.67
N ALA A 93 15.64 -0.16 12.67
CA ALA A 93 16.29 0.70 11.68
C ALA A 93 15.28 1.56 10.90
N ALA A 94 14.11 1.00 10.58
CA ALA A 94 13.05 1.73 9.88
C ALA A 94 12.34 2.77 10.75
N TYR A 95 12.49 2.69 12.08
CA TYR A 95 11.89 3.64 13.01
C TYR A 95 12.65 4.99 13.06
N ASP A 96 13.90 5.01 12.62
CA ASP A 96 14.65 6.24 12.47
C ASP A 96 13.94 7.18 11.47
N THR A 97 13.76 8.45 11.86
CA THR A 97 13.09 9.47 11.04
C THR A 97 13.84 9.77 9.74
N GLY A 98 15.14 9.50 9.67
CA GLY A 98 15.97 9.59 8.48
C GLY A 98 15.85 8.40 7.54
N HIS A 99 15.27 7.28 7.98
CA HIS A 99 15.13 6.10 7.15
C HIS A 99 13.94 6.25 6.17
N ILE A 100 14.14 5.89 4.90
CA ILE A 100 13.13 6.08 3.85
C ILE A 100 11.80 5.33 4.13
N ALA A 101 11.84 4.18 4.80
CA ALA A 101 10.62 3.46 5.20
C ALA A 101 9.74 4.29 6.14
N ASN A 102 10.34 5.08 7.04
CA ASN A 102 9.61 5.99 7.92
C ASN A 102 8.93 7.11 7.13
N VAL A 103 9.59 7.63 6.10
CA VAL A 103 8.98 8.62 5.18
C VAL A 103 7.76 8.02 4.49
N TYR A 104 7.90 6.84 3.88
CA TYR A 104 6.77 6.16 3.22
C TYR A 104 5.61 5.89 4.16
N PHE A 105 5.89 5.49 5.41
CA PHE A 105 4.84 5.25 6.41
C PHE A 105 4.05 6.53 6.73
N ARG A 106 4.72 7.66 6.94
CA ARG A 106 4.05 8.94 7.22
C ARG A 106 3.27 9.45 6.02
N ASP A 107 3.83 9.32 4.81
CA ASP A 107 3.16 9.71 3.56
C ASP A 107 1.93 8.84 3.30
N ALA A 108 2.03 7.52 3.54
CA ALA A 108 0.89 6.61 3.42
C ALA A 108 -0.23 6.97 4.41
N LYS A 109 0.12 7.41 5.62
CA LYS A 109 -0.86 7.78 6.63
C LYS A 109 -1.72 8.98 6.19
N VAL A 110 -1.12 9.98 5.56
CA VAL A 110 -1.85 11.16 5.09
C VAL A 110 -2.80 10.85 3.94
N CYS A 111 -2.51 9.82 3.13
CA CYS A 111 -3.36 9.41 2.00
C CYS A 111 -4.80 9.04 2.39
N GLY A 112 -5.00 8.51 3.60
CA GLY A 112 -6.35 8.24 4.12
C GLY A 112 -7.14 9.48 4.55
N ILE A 113 -6.49 10.65 4.56
CA ILE A 113 -7.03 11.92 5.08
C ILE A 113 -7.28 12.91 3.94
N VAL A 114 -6.31 13.09 3.05
CA VAL A 114 -6.36 14.07 1.96
C VAL A 114 -7.20 13.58 0.77
N GLY A 115 -7.66 14.51 -0.06
CA GLY A 115 -8.48 14.18 -1.24
C GLY A 115 -9.85 13.58 -0.89
N GLY A 116 -10.38 13.93 0.28
CA GLY A 116 -11.56 13.32 0.88
C GLY A 116 -11.19 12.10 1.73
N THR A 117 -11.51 12.15 3.01
CA THR A 117 -11.19 11.06 3.95
C THR A 117 -11.81 9.74 3.51
N ASN A 118 -11.28 8.62 3.98
CA ASN A 118 -11.87 7.30 3.68
C ASN A 118 -13.32 7.19 4.17
N ASN A 119 -13.73 7.95 5.21
CA ASN A 119 -15.14 8.01 5.62
C ASN A 119 -16.02 8.73 4.58
N ILE A 120 -15.52 9.78 3.94
CA ILE A 120 -16.22 10.44 2.82
C ILE A 120 -16.34 9.47 1.64
N GLN A 121 -15.29 8.73 1.31
CA GLN A 121 -15.35 7.71 0.25
C GLN A 121 -16.41 6.64 0.57
N LYS A 122 -16.45 6.15 1.81
CA LYS A 122 -17.49 5.19 2.26
C LYS A 122 -18.91 5.76 2.13
N MET A 123 -19.09 7.04 2.46
CA MET A 123 -20.38 7.72 2.31
C MET A 123 -20.81 7.79 0.84
N ILE A 124 -19.90 8.16 -0.06
CA ILE A 124 -20.18 8.18 -1.51
C ILE A 124 -20.53 6.78 -2.00
N ILE A 125 -19.71 5.79 -1.68
CA ILE A 125 -19.95 4.39 -2.10
C ILE A 125 -21.32 3.92 -1.60
N SER A 126 -21.63 4.12 -0.32
CA SER A 126 -22.89 3.64 0.27
C SER A 126 -24.13 4.32 -0.33
N SER A 127 -24.00 5.55 -0.80
CA SER A 127 -25.11 6.25 -1.49
C SER A 127 -25.39 5.74 -2.91
N LEU A 128 -24.48 4.93 -3.45
CA LEU A 128 -24.56 4.36 -4.80
C LEU A 128 -24.82 2.85 -4.82
N LEU A 129 -25.03 2.23 -3.64
CA LEU A 129 -25.42 0.82 -3.50
C LEU A 129 -26.93 0.68 -3.57
#